data_035526dad4ab1df29164bd7c189d3274
#
_entry.id   035526dad4ab1df29164bd7c189d3274
#
_cell.length_a   1.000
_cell.length_b   1.000
_cell.length_c   1.000
_cell.angle_alpha   90.00
_cell.angle_beta   90.00
_cell.angle_gamma   90.00
#
_symmetry.space_group_name_H-M   'P 1'
#
loop_
_entity.id
_entity.type
_entity.pdbx_description
1 polymer ?
#
loop_
_entity_poly.entity_id
_entity_poly.type
_entity_poly.pdbx_seq_one_letter_code
_entity_poly.pdbx_strand_id
1 'polypeptide(L)'
;LMKLKCHLIDAIPQAGGQLTEIYPKKPIYDIPGYPSVLAGELIDNLMEQAAPFKPGFTLGERADTIEKQEDGSFIVTTSEGTQHQASVVMIAGGLGSFEPRKPKIDTLQQFEKNGVEYMVKEPDAFIGKKIFISGGGDSALDWAIYFAEHNDTSVGLVHRSDTFRAHK
;
A
#
# COMPACT_ATOMS: atom_id res chain seq x y z
N LEU A 1 -23.34 17.67 2.89
CA LEU A 1 -22.89 16.53 2.07
C LEU A 1 -23.67 16.48 0.78
N MET A 2 -22.99 16.20 -0.33
CA MET A 2 -23.54 16.34 -1.71
C MET A 2 -24.52 15.21 -2.10
N LYS A 3 -24.76 14.23 -1.23
CA LYS A 3 -25.65 13.08 -1.46
C LYS A 3 -25.34 12.29 -2.76
N LEU A 4 -24.07 12.20 -3.12
CA LEU A 4 -23.61 11.42 -4.26
C LEU A 4 -23.53 9.94 -3.90
N LYS A 5 -23.89 9.08 -4.84
CA LYS A 5 -23.59 7.64 -4.75
C LYS A 5 -22.15 7.44 -5.23
N CYS A 6 -21.31 6.91 -4.35
CA CYS A 6 -19.91 6.66 -4.65
C CYS A 6 -19.62 5.17 -4.70
N HIS A 7 -18.72 4.77 -5.59
CA HIS A 7 -18.15 3.44 -5.66
C HIS A 7 -16.64 3.56 -5.80
N LEU A 8 -15.89 2.82 -5.00
CA LEU A 8 -14.44 2.81 -5.01
C LEU A 8 -13.94 1.50 -5.61
N ILE A 9 -12.92 1.60 -6.46
CA ILE A 9 -12.24 0.44 -7.07
C ILE A 9 -10.78 0.50 -6.66
N ASP A 10 -10.26 -0.59 -6.11
CA ASP A 10 -8.86 -0.68 -5.71
C ASP A 10 -8.30 -2.07 -6.06
N ALA A 11 -7.07 -2.10 -6.56
CA ALA A 11 -6.34 -3.34 -6.84
C ALA A 11 -5.98 -4.11 -5.56
N ILE A 12 -5.96 -3.44 -4.42
CA ILE A 12 -5.68 -4.04 -3.11
C ILE A 12 -6.97 -4.67 -2.55
N PRO A 13 -6.90 -5.87 -1.92
CA PRO A 13 -8.09 -6.56 -1.43
C PRO A 13 -8.68 -5.95 -0.15
N GLN A 14 -8.14 -4.83 0.32
CA GLN A 14 -8.61 -4.11 1.50
C GLN A 14 -8.60 -2.60 1.25
N ALA A 15 -9.51 -1.87 1.90
CA ALA A 15 -9.53 -0.41 1.82
C ALA A 15 -8.33 0.20 2.55
N GLY A 16 -7.91 1.42 2.11
CA GLY A 16 -6.86 2.20 2.77
C GLY A 16 -5.55 2.30 1.98
N GLY A 17 -5.43 1.56 0.89
CA GLY A 17 -4.28 1.67 -0.02
C GLY A 17 -2.95 1.42 0.70
N GLN A 18 -1.99 2.33 0.52
CA GLN A 18 -0.65 2.21 1.11
C GLN A 18 -0.64 2.19 2.65
N LEU A 19 -1.59 2.88 3.29
CA LEU A 19 -1.62 2.99 4.75
C LEU A 19 -1.94 1.65 5.42
N THR A 20 -2.80 0.86 4.82
CA THR A 20 -3.13 -0.47 5.33
C THR A 20 -2.19 -1.55 4.82
N GLU A 21 -1.73 -1.44 3.56
CA GLU A 21 -0.93 -2.49 2.94
C GLU A 21 0.55 -2.43 3.36
N ILE A 22 1.12 -1.21 3.49
CA ILE A 22 2.58 -1.04 3.68
C ILE A 22 2.93 -0.66 5.12
N TYR A 23 2.13 0.22 5.74
CA TYR A 23 2.51 0.90 6.98
C TYR A 23 1.41 0.89 8.06
N PRO A 24 0.65 -0.18 8.28
CA PRO A 24 -0.51 -0.14 9.19
C PRO A 24 -0.15 0.29 10.62
N LYS A 25 1.04 -0.05 11.08
CA LYS A 25 1.56 0.28 12.43
C LYS A 25 2.44 1.54 12.47
N LYS A 26 2.56 2.27 11.35
CA LYS A 26 3.35 3.51 11.31
C LYS A 26 2.56 4.67 11.92
N PRO A 27 3.12 5.41 12.89
CA PRO A 27 2.50 6.62 13.39
C PRO A 27 2.58 7.74 12.35
N ILE A 28 1.46 8.47 12.20
CA ILE A 28 1.31 9.63 11.33
C ILE A 28 1.05 10.85 12.20
N TYR A 29 1.72 11.97 11.91
CA TYR A 29 1.70 13.18 12.74
C TYR A 29 1.08 14.39 12.04
N ASP A 30 0.77 14.28 10.74
CA ASP A 30 0.31 15.38 9.88
C ASP A 30 -1.18 15.27 9.49
N ILE A 31 -1.96 14.52 10.27
CA ILE A 31 -3.41 14.45 10.10
C ILE A 31 -4.09 15.48 11.01
N PRO A 32 -4.83 16.46 10.46
CA PRO A 32 -5.53 17.45 11.26
C PRO A 32 -6.46 16.82 12.28
N GLY A 33 -6.36 17.27 13.54
CA GLY A 33 -7.18 16.76 14.65
C GLY A 33 -6.58 15.60 15.43
N TYR A 34 -5.45 15.04 14.96
CA TYR A 34 -4.70 13.99 15.66
C TYR A 34 -3.28 14.47 15.97
N PRO A 35 -2.84 14.47 17.24
CA PRO A 35 -1.43 14.67 17.59
C PRO A 35 -0.54 13.57 16.99
N SER A 36 -1.06 12.36 16.96
CA SER A 36 -0.50 11.18 16.30
C SER A 36 -1.61 10.14 16.16
N VAL A 37 -1.59 9.37 15.08
CA VAL A 37 -2.51 8.26 14.83
C VAL A 37 -1.79 7.17 14.06
N LEU A 38 -2.06 5.89 14.33
CA LEU A 38 -1.53 4.80 13.52
C LEU A 38 -2.23 4.78 12.15
N ALA A 39 -1.48 4.46 11.10
CA ALA A 39 -2.00 4.45 9.74
C ALA A 39 -3.23 3.53 9.57
N GLY A 40 -3.19 2.33 10.16
CA GLY A 40 -4.34 1.41 10.15
C GLY A 40 -5.54 1.99 10.91
N GLU A 41 -5.33 2.52 12.13
CA GLU A 41 -6.38 3.15 12.95
C GLU A 41 -7.03 4.33 12.22
N LEU A 42 -6.24 5.14 11.51
CA LEU A 42 -6.79 6.23 10.70
C LEU A 42 -7.76 5.70 9.64
N ILE A 43 -7.40 4.61 8.96
CA ILE A 43 -8.28 4.02 7.94
C ILE A 43 -9.56 3.45 8.57
N ASP A 44 -9.46 2.77 9.70
CA ASP A 44 -10.63 2.25 10.42
C ASP A 44 -11.59 3.38 10.79
N ASN A 45 -11.07 4.50 11.32
CA ASN A 45 -11.86 5.68 11.66
C ASN A 45 -12.51 6.32 10.41
N LEU A 46 -11.79 6.39 9.28
CA LEU A 46 -12.33 6.91 8.02
C LEU A 46 -13.41 5.99 7.43
N MET A 47 -13.24 4.67 7.55
CA MET A 47 -14.24 3.70 7.12
C MET A 47 -15.49 3.79 7.96
N GLU A 48 -15.37 3.94 9.28
CA GLU A 48 -16.51 4.20 10.19
C GLU A 48 -17.21 5.51 9.84
N GLN A 49 -16.47 6.57 9.56
CA GLN A 49 -17.02 7.87 9.13
C GLN A 49 -17.77 7.76 7.79
N ALA A 50 -17.31 6.91 6.87
CA ALA A 50 -17.93 6.70 5.56
C ALA A 50 -19.14 5.78 5.60
N ALA A 51 -19.20 4.84 6.55
CA ALA A 51 -20.21 3.77 6.62
C ALA A 51 -21.68 4.25 6.55
N PRO A 52 -22.09 5.35 7.20
CA PRO A 52 -23.47 5.86 7.10
C PRO A 52 -23.91 6.23 5.67
N PHE A 53 -22.94 6.53 4.78
CA PHE A 53 -23.19 6.92 3.39
C PHE A 53 -23.23 5.74 2.43
N LYS A 54 -22.91 4.54 2.92
CA LYS A 54 -22.96 3.27 2.19
C LYS A 54 -22.25 3.34 0.82
N PRO A 55 -20.97 3.76 0.77
CA PRO A 55 -20.20 3.67 -0.48
C PRO A 55 -20.08 2.22 -0.92
N GLY A 56 -20.09 1.98 -2.23
CA GLY A 56 -19.77 0.68 -2.79
C GLY A 56 -18.26 0.48 -2.90
N PHE A 57 -17.81 -0.78 -2.87
CA PHE A 57 -16.41 -1.14 -3.04
C PHE A 57 -16.27 -2.32 -4.00
N THR A 58 -15.30 -2.23 -4.89
CA THR A 58 -14.74 -3.35 -5.66
C THR A 58 -13.26 -3.39 -5.32
N LEU A 59 -12.87 -4.33 -4.47
CA LEU A 59 -11.51 -4.49 -3.96
C LEU A 59 -10.85 -5.74 -4.54
N GLY A 60 -9.53 -5.71 -4.70
CA GLY A 60 -8.77 -6.79 -5.33
C GLY A 60 -8.85 -6.78 -6.85
N GLU A 61 -9.44 -5.75 -7.46
CA GLU A 61 -9.57 -5.62 -8.90
C GLU A 61 -8.96 -4.29 -9.35
N ARG A 62 -8.01 -4.33 -10.29
CA ARG A 62 -7.40 -3.13 -10.87
C ARG A 62 -8.32 -2.53 -11.92
N ALA A 63 -8.52 -1.21 -11.90
CA ALA A 63 -9.16 -0.50 -13.00
C ALA A 63 -8.19 -0.46 -14.20
N ASP A 64 -8.54 -1.14 -15.30
CA ASP A 64 -7.68 -1.28 -16.47
C ASP A 64 -8.02 -0.30 -17.59
N THR A 65 -9.31 -0.07 -17.86
CA THR A 65 -9.75 0.85 -18.89
C THR A 65 -10.82 1.81 -18.39
N ILE A 66 -10.87 3.01 -19.00
CA ILE A 66 -11.93 3.99 -18.81
C ILE A 66 -12.36 4.43 -20.20
N GLU A 67 -13.61 4.18 -20.53
CA GLU A 67 -14.19 4.51 -21.84
C GLU A 67 -15.31 5.52 -21.69
N LYS A 68 -15.22 6.64 -22.41
CA LYS A 68 -16.31 7.63 -22.45
C LYS A 68 -17.37 7.17 -23.43
N GLN A 69 -18.63 7.22 -22.98
CA GLN A 69 -19.81 6.84 -23.76
C GLN A 69 -20.41 8.05 -24.49
N GLU A 70 -21.28 7.79 -25.47
CA GLU A 70 -21.96 8.83 -26.25
C GLU A 70 -22.88 9.72 -25.40
N ASP A 71 -23.47 9.15 -24.35
CA ASP A 71 -24.30 9.88 -23.39
C ASP A 71 -23.50 10.75 -22.38
N GLY A 72 -22.16 10.75 -22.51
CA GLY A 72 -21.24 11.47 -21.64
C GLY A 72 -20.86 10.74 -20.36
N SER A 73 -21.42 9.56 -20.09
CA SER A 73 -21.00 8.69 -18.99
C SER A 73 -19.67 8.00 -19.28
N PHE A 74 -19.14 7.31 -18.29
CA PHE A 74 -17.92 6.50 -18.39
C PHE A 74 -18.20 5.07 -17.99
N ILE A 75 -17.58 4.13 -18.69
CA ILE A 75 -17.47 2.72 -18.26
C ILE A 75 -16.03 2.49 -17.83
N VAL A 76 -15.87 2.01 -16.58
CA VAL A 76 -14.60 1.54 -16.04
C VAL A 76 -14.63 0.03 -16.04
N THR A 77 -13.67 -0.61 -16.71
CA THR A 77 -13.53 -2.07 -16.74
C THR A 77 -12.32 -2.47 -15.89
N THR A 78 -12.50 -3.46 -15.02
CA THR A 78 -11.47 -3.98 -14.14
C THR A 78 -10.70 -5.15 -14.75
N SER A 79 -9.61 -5.56 -14.11
CA SER A 79 -8.80 -6.73 -14.47
C SER A 79 -9.59 -8.06 -14.49
N GLU A 80 -10.67 -8.14 -13.73
CA GLU A 80 -11.56 -9.30 -13.68
C GLU A 80 -12.74 -9.19 -14.69
N GLY A 81 -12.77 -8.11 -15.47
CA GLY A 81 -13.84 -7.85 -16.44
C GLY A 81 -15.11 -7.24 -15.84
N THR A 82 -15.09 -6.88 -14.55
CA THR A 82 -16.20 -6.16 -13.91
C THR A 82 -16.33 -4.76 -14.53
N GLN A 83 -17.56 -4.35 -14.87
CA GLN A 83 -17.84 -3.05 -15.46
C GLN A 83 -18.63 -2.16 -14.50
N HIS A 84 -18.19 -0.93 -14.37
CA HIS A 84 -18.85 0.11 -13.58
C HIS A 84 -19.16 1.30 -14.46
N GLN A 85 -20.44 1.72 -14.51
CA GLN A 85 -20.85 2.94 -15.21
C GLN A 85 -21.02 4.08 -14.23
N ALA A 86 -20.46 5.24 -14.56
CA ALA A 86 -20.57 6.43 -13.75
C ALA A 86 -20.60 7.70 -14.61
N SER A 87 -21.30 8.74 -14.13
CA SER A 87 -21.29 10.07 -14.77
C SER A 87 -19.97 10.81 -14.56
N VAL A 88 -19.23 10.49 -13.51
CA VAL A 88 -17.94 11.10 -13.16
C VAL A 88 -17.01 10.03 -12.64
N VAL A 89 -15.76 10.04 -13.11
CA VAL A 89 -14.68 9.21 -12.60
C VAL A 89 -13.64 10.10 -11.95
N MET A 90 -13.31 9.84 -10.68
CA MET A 90 -12.22 10.50 -9.98
C MET A 90 -11.03 9.56 -9.90
N ILE A 91 -9.92 9.93 -10.51
CA ILE A 91 -8.68 9.15 -10.46
C ILE A 91 -7.92 9.56 -9.21
N ALA A 92 -7.84 8.63 -8.26
CA ALA A 92 -7.11 8.78 -6.99
C ALA A 92 -6.13 7.61 -6.78
N GLY A 93 -5.50 7.15 -7.87
CA GLY A 93 -4.71 5.92 -7.95
C GLY A 93 -3.38 5.92 -7.18
N GLY A 94 -3.00 7.01 -6.52
CA GLY A 94 -1.76 7.09 -5.73
C GLY A 94 -0.53 6.68 -6.56
N LEU A 95 0.23 5.69 -6.08
CA LEU A 95 1.37 5.10 -6.81
C LEU A 95 0.94 4.05 -7.85
N GLY A 96 -0.35 3.87 -8.08
CA GLY A 96 -0.92 2.83 -8.93
C GLY A 96 -1.06 1.48 -8.21
N SER A 97 -1.30 0.42 -8.99
CA SER A 97 -1.29 -0.94 -8.44
C SER A 97 0.09 -1.21 -7.85
N PHE A 98 0.12 -1.57 -6.57
CA PHE A 98 1.37 -1.73 -5.84
C PHE A 98 2.07 -3.02 -6.26
N GLU A 99 2.84 -2.93 -7.35
CA GLU A 99 3.74 -4.00 -7.76
C GLU A 99 5.16 -3.70 -7.25
N PRO A 100 5.73 -4.57 -6.41
CA PRO A 100 7.08 -4.36 -5.90
C PRO A 100 8.08 -4.39 -7.06
N ARG A 101 9.05 -3.46 -7.03
CA ARG A 101 10.16 -3.47 -7.99
C ARG A 101 11.09 -4.62 -7.64
N LYS A 102 10.95 -5.72 -8.36
CA LYS A 102 11.75 -6.92 -8.14
C LYS A 102 13.17 -6.73 -8.69
N PRO A 103 14.21 -7.10 -7.92
CA PRO A 103 15.57 -7.16 -8.46
C PRO A 103 15.64 -8.21 -9.59
N LYS A 104 16.47 -7.94 -10.60
CA LYS A 104 16.69 -8.88 -11.71
C LYS A 104 17.63 -9.99 -11.27
N ILE A 105 17.12 -10.97 -10.55
CA ILE A 105 17.82 -12.15 -10.06
C ILE A 105 17.02 -13.36 -10.48
N ASP A 106 17.57 -14.20 -11.36
CA ASP A 106 16.83 -15.30 -12.01
C ASP A 106 16.24 -16.31 -11.03
N THR A 107 16.88 -16.50 -9.87
CA THR A 107 16.44 -17.47 -8.85
C THR A 107 15.52 -16.87 -7.79
N LEU A 108 15.19 -15.57 -7.85
CA LEU A 108 14.46 -14.88 -6.79
C LEU A 108 13.05 -15.41 -6.57
N GLN A 109 12.36 -15.74 -7.67
CA GLN A 109 10.96 -16.17 -7.63
C GLN A 109 10.72 -17.41 -6.77
N GLN A 110 11.66 -18.33 -6.73
CA GLN A 110 11.52 -19.57 -5.93
C GLN A 110 11.54 -19.31 -4.42
N PHE A 111 12.00 -18.14 -3.99
CA PHE A 111 12.08 -17.74 -2.59
C PHE A 111 11.00 -16.71 -2.20
N GLU A 112 10.18 -16.24 -3.15
CA GLU A 112 9.07 -15.33 -2.85
C GLU A 112 8.09 -15.99 -1.87
N LYS A 113 7.69 -15.25 -0.82
CA LYS A 113 6.88 -15.75 0.31
C LYS A 113 7.55 -16.87 1.13
N ASN A 114 8.78 -17.21 0.82
CA ASN A 114 9.57 -18.20 1.54
C ASN A 114 11.03 -17.74 1.68
N GLY A 115 11.22 -16.59 2.35
CA GLY A 115 12.52 -15.97 2.60
C GLY A 115 12.76 -14.66 1.85
N VAL A 116 11.98 -14.35 0.80
CA VAL A 116 11.99 -13.06 0.12
C VAL A 116 10.63 -12.42 0.27
N GLU A 117 10.61 -11.27 0.94
CA GLU A 117 9.42 -10.46 1.16
C GLU A 117 9.65 -9.05 0.60
N TYR A 118 8.61 -8.48 0.02
CA TYR A 118 8.66 -7.12 -0.54
C TYR A 118 7.99 -6.10 0.39
N MET A 119 7.30 -6.58 1.40
CA MET A 119 6.61 -5.77 2.41
C MET A 119 6.71 -6.46 3.76
N VAL A 120 6.83 -5.66 4.81
CA VAL A 120 6.88 -6.14 6.19
C VAL A 120 5.51 -5.88 6.82
N LYS A 121 4.60 -6.87 6.74
CA LYS A 121 3.26 -6.77 7.34
C LYS A 121 3.29 -7.09 8.84
N GLU A 122 4.06 -8.12 9.20
CA GLU A 122 4.21 -8.62 10.57
C GLU A 122 5.68 -8.54 11.00
N PRO A 123 6.13 -7.39 11.54
CA PRO A 123 7.54 -7.19 11.90
C PRO A 123 8.06 -8.25 12.89
N ASP A 124 7.21 -8.64 13.85
CA ASP A 124 7.57 -9.61 14.89
C ASP A 124 7.98 -10.98 14.33
N ALA A 125 7.47 -11.33 13.12
CA ALA A 125 7.84 -12.57 12.46
C ALA A 125 9.31 -12.62 12.01
N PHE A 126 10.01 -11.49 11.99
CA PHE A 126 11.40 -11.37 11.57
C PHE A 126 12.37 -11.23 12.74
N ILE A 127 11.89 -11.00 13.96
CA ILE A 127 12.73 -10.91 15.16
C ILE A 127 13.45 -12.24 15.40
N GLY A 128 14.71 -12.19 15.81
CA GLY A 128 15.58 -13.36 16.03
C GLY A 128 16.13 -14.00 14.75
N LYS A 129 15.93 -13.37 13.58
CA LYS A 129 16.42 -13.89 12.29
C LYS A 129 17.61 -13.10 11.75
N LYS A 130 18.28 -13.68 10.75
CA LYS A 130 19.24 -12.95 9.92
C LYS A 130 18.49 -12.34 8.75
N ILE A 131 18.49 -11.03 8.65
CA ILE A 131 17.72 -10.27 7.68
C ILE A 131 18.67 -9.48 6.78
N PHE A 132 18.43 -9.55 5.47
CA PHE A 132 19.05 -8.66 4.49
C PHE A 132 18.00 -7.74 3.91
N ILE A 133 18.21 -6.44 4.06
CA ILE A 133 17.33 -5.40 3.51
C ILE A 133 17.98 -4.83 2.27
N SER A 134 17.31 -4.96 1.14
CA SER A 134 17.76 -4.39 -0.14
C SER A 134 17.04 -3.08 -0.41
N GLY A 135 17.74 -1.97 -0.30
CA GLY A 135 17.18 -0.65 -0.53
C GLY A 135 18.09 0.47 -0.07
N GLY A 136 17.72 1.71 -0.37
CA GLY A 136 18.49 2.92 0.02
C GLY A 136 17.62 4.15 0.19
N GLY A 137 16.30 3.98 0.33
CA GLY A 137 15.34 5.03 0.70
C GLY A 137 14.97 4.94 2.18
N ASP A 138 14.13 5.88 2.63
CA ASP A 138 13.70 6.00 4.04
C ASP A 138 13.15 4.69 4.59
N SER A 139 12.28 3.99 3.84
CA SER A 139 11.71 2.71 4.29
C SER A 139 12.76 1.62 4.56
N ALA A 140 13.83 1.55 3.76
CA ALA A 140 14.87 0.55 3.96
C ALA A 140 15.68 0.86 5.23
N LEU A 141 15.96 2.14 5.50
CA LEU A 141 16.65 2.56 6.70
C LEU A 141 15.76 2.44 7.94
N ASP A 142 14.47 2.80 7.85
CA ASP A 142 13.52 2.64 8.95
C ASP A 142 13.45 1.18 9.41
N TRP A 143 13.32 0.24 8.47
CA TRP A 143 13.32 -1.19 8.81
C TRP A 143 14.67 -1.70 9.31
N ALA A 144 15.78 -1.18 8.76
CA ALA A 144 17.10 -1.57 9.24
C ALA A 144 17.32 -1.13 10.69
N ILE A 145 16.92 0.09 11.04
CA ILE A 145 16.98 0.63 12.40
C ILE A 145 16.05 -0.18 13.31
N TYR A 146 14.78 -0.35 12.92
CA TYR A 146 13.80 -1.09 13.70
C TYR A 146 14.29 -2.48 14.09
N PHE A 147 14.78 -3.27 13.13
CA PHE A 147 15.25 -4.62 13.41
C PHE A 147 16.59 -4.66 14.14
N ALA A 148 17.46 -3.66 13.95
CA ALA A 148 18.74 -3.56 14.67
C ALA A 148 18.57 -3.25 16.16
N GLU A 149 17.45 -2.66 16.56
CA GLU A 149 17.12 -2.42 17.98
C GLU A 149 16.78 -3.72 18.75
N HIS A 150 16.53 -4.83 18.02
CA HIS A 150 16.27 -6.13 18.62
C HIS A 150 17.55 -6.97 18.67
N ASN A 151 18.09 -7.17 19.88
CA ASN A 151 19.41 -7.81 20.14
C ASN A 151 19.58 -9.18 19.47
N ASP A 152 18.49 -9.92 19.26
CA ASP A 152 18.51 -11.25 18.69
C ASP A 152 18.47 -11.26 17.16
N THR A 153 18.36 -10.09 16.53
CA THR A 153 18.20 -9.95 15.08
C THR A 153 19.48 -9.44 14.44
N SER A 154 19.98 -10.14 13.45
CA SER A 154 21.14 -9.73 12.67
C SER A 154 20.67 -9.05 11.38
N VAL A 155 21.05 -7.79 11.16
CA VAL A 155 20.59 -6.99 10.02
C VAL A 155 21.75 -6.64 9.11
N GLY A 156 21.63 -6.97 7.82
CA GLY A 156 22.47 -6.49 6.75
C GLY A 156 21.69 -5.56 5.82
N LEU A 157 22.26 -4.40 5.49
CA LEU A 157 21.69 -3.48 4.51
C LEU A 157 22.49 -3.52 3.22
N VAL A 158 21.82 -3.77 2.09
CA VAL A 158 22.44 -3.85 0.76
C VAL A 158 21.87 -2.74 -0.11
N HIS A 159 22.75 -1.93 -0.67
CA HIS A 159 22.39 -0.87 -1.61
C HIS A 159 23.31 -0.89 -2.83
N ARG A 160 22.76 -0.51 -3.99
CA ARG A 160 23.48 -0.53 -5.28
C ARG A 160 24.50 0.59 -5.47
N SER A 161 24.48 1.63 -4.62
CA SER A 161 25.37 2.80 -4.70
C SER A 161 25.91 3.15 -3.33
N ASP A 162 27.01 3.91 -3.31
CA ASP A 162 27.70 4.33 -2.07
C ASP A 162 26.93 5.39 -1.25
N THR A 163 25.88 5.96 -1.82
CA THR A 163 25.06 6.98 -1.16
C THR A 163 23.61 6.54 -1.05
N PHE A 164 23.04 6.68 0.14
CA PHE A 164 21.63 6.49 0.38
C PHE A 164 20.84 7.74 -0.05
N ARG A 165 19.60 7.53 -0.51
CA ARG A 165 18.67 8.63 -0.85
C ARG A 165 17.80 9.04 0.33
N ALA A 166 17.89 8.34 1.43
CA ALA A 166 17.16 8.66 2.63
C ALA A 166 17.65 9.98 3.24
N HIS A 167 16.72 10.75 3.80
CA HIS A 167 16.99 12.05 4.41
C HIS A 167 17.34 11.97 5.90
N LYS A 168 17.66 10.80 6.41
CA LYS A 168 18.04 10.55 7.82
C LYS A 168 19.55 10.42 7.98
#